data_6a8ad52dc2f56cc76af6e396cfa9ad04
#
_entry.id   6a8ad52dc2f56cc76af6e396cfa9ad04
#
_cell.length_a   1.000
_cell.length_b   1.000
_cell.length_c   1.000
_cell.angle_alpha   90.00
_cell.angle_beta   90.00
_cell.angle_gamma   90.00
#
_symmetry.space_group_name_H-M   'P 1'
#
loop_
_entity.id
_entity.type
_entity.pdbx_description
1 polymer ?
#
loop_
_entity_poly.entity_id
_entity_poly.type
_entity_poly.pdbx_seq_one_letter_code
_entity_poly.pdbx_strand_id
1 'polypeptide(L)'
;FKGSYRKANRSRLDSFTGIGDEKALKVLRKVRETFGIPVVTDIHSAGEAAMAAEYVDVLQIPAFLCRQTDLLVAAAHTGKIVNIKKGQFLSPGAMRFAADKVVEAGNDQVMLTERGTTFGYQDLIVDYRGIPEMQTLGFPVILDVTHSLQQPNQTAGVTGGMPQLIETVAKAGIAVGVDGLFMETHEDPSVAKSD
;
A
#
# COMPACT_ATOMS: atom_id res chain seq x y z
N PHE A 1 -11.13 0.11 5.61
CA PHE A 1 -10.24 0.92 6.47
C PHE A 1 -8.84 0.33 6.48
N LYS A 2 -7.79 1.16 6.32
CA LYS A 2 -6.40 0.70 6.38
C LYS A 2 -5.69 1.26 7.61
N GLY A 3 -5.02 0.40 8.34
CA GLY A 3 -4.08 0.79 9.41
C GLY A 3 -2.84 -0.10 9.38
N SER A 4 -1.65 0.51 9.52
CA SER A 4 -0.43 -0.27 9.70
C SER A 4 -0.30 -0.70 11.16
N TYR A 5 -0.12 -1.99 11.41
CA TYR A 5 0.15 -2.46 12.76
C TYR A 5 1.59 -2.16 13.19
N ARG A 6 2.48 -1.99 12.20
CA ARG A 6 3.87 -1.61 12.40
C ARG A 6 4.38 -0.78 11.22
N LYS A 7 5.26 0.17 11.47
CA LYS A 7 5.99 0.94 10.46
C LYS A 7 7.42 0.39 10.34
N ALA A 8 7.73 -0.33 9.27
CA ALA A 8 8.98 -1.08 9.12
C ALA A 8 10.06 -0.34 8.33
N ASN A 9 9.75 0.80 7.72
CA ASN A 9 10.64 1.50 6.78
C ASN A 9 10.86 2.99 7.14
N ARG A 10 10.93 3.29 8.45
CA ARG A 10 11.20 4.65 8.91
C ARG A 10 12.60 5.11 8.53
N SER A 11 12.75 6.40 8.24
CA SER A 11 14.03 7.01 7.86
C SER A 11 15.03 7.04 9.02
N ARG A 12 14.55 7.14 10.27
CA ARG A 12 15.40 7.23 11.46
C ARG A 12 15.18 6.05 12.39
N LEU A 13 16.23 5.64 13.09
CA LEU A 13 16.19 4.54 14.05
C LEU A 13 15.26 4.83 15.25
N ASP A 14 15.18 6.07 15.66
CA ASP A 14 14.37 6.55 16.79
C ASP A 14 12.93 6.94 16.42
N SER A 15 12.52 6.74 15.16
CA SER A 15 11.16 7.03 14.71
C SER A 15 10.14 6.10 15.36
N PHE A 16 8.93 6.60 15.55
CA PHE A 16 7.81 5.80 16.05
C PHE A 16 7.48 4.65 15.10
N THR A 17 7.53 3.41 15.57
CA THR A 17 7.28 2.20 14.76
C THR A 17 5.92 1.56 14.99
N GLY A 18 5.23 1.91 16.07
CA GLY A 18 3.91 1.35 16.39
C GLY A 18 3.65 1.25 17.91
N ILE A 19 2.48 0.72 18.24
CA ILE A 19 2.01 0.51 19.63
C ILE A 19 2.18 -0.94 20.10
N GLY A 20 2.90 -1.75 19.33
CA GLY A 20 3.05 -3.20 19.49
C GLY A 20 2.11 -3.96 18.55
N ASP A 21 2.65 -4.98 17.88
CA ASP A 21 2.00 -5.66 16.76
C ASP A 21 0.64 -6.26 17.14
N GLU A 22 0.61 -7.08 18.18
CA GLU A 22 -0.64 -7.73 18.62
C GLU A 22 -1.70 -6.72 19.06
N LYS A 23 -1.28 -5.67 19.76
CA LYS A 23 -2.21 -4.61 20.21
C LYS A 23 -2.81 -3.87 19.01
N ALA A 24 -2.00 -3.53 18.03
CA ALA A 24 -2.45 -2.84 16.83
C ALA A 24 -3.38 -3.72 15.97
N LEU A 25 -3.05 -5.00 15.80
CA LEU A 25 -3.90 -5.96 15.10
C LEU A 25 -5.26 -6.16 15.78
N LYS A 26 -5.29 -6.23 17.11
CA LYS A 26 -6.55 -6.27 17.87
C LYS A 26 -7.41 -5.01 17.68
N VAL A 27 -6.78 -3.83 17.55
CA VAL A 27 -7.50 -2.59 17.21
C VAL A 27 -8.12 -2.67 15.84
N LEU A 28 -7.40 -3.18 14.83
CA LEU A 28 -7.94 -3.37 13.48
C LEU A 28 -9.13 -4.33 13.46
N ARG A 29 -9.03 -5.47 14.15
CA ARG A 29 -10.17 -6.39 14.33
C ARG A 29 -11.37 -5.68 14.95
N LYS A 30 -11.16 -4.89 16.02
CA LYS A 30 -12.23 -4.13 16.66
C LYS A 30 -12.89 -3.14 15.70
N VAL A 31 -12.12 -2.45 14.86
CA VAL A 31 -12.66 -1.56 13.81
C VAL A 31 -13.58 -2.34 12.87
N ARG A 32 -13.10 -3.50 12.37
CA ARG A 32 -13.88 -4.38 11.49
C ARG A 32 -15.21 -4.78 12.12
N GLU A 33 -15.16 -5.26 13.35
CA GLU A 33 -16.36 -5.74 14.08
C GLU A 33 -17.32 -4.62 14.45
N THR A 34 -16.79 -3.46 14.85
CA THR A 34 -17.63 -2.34 15.28
C THR A 34 -18.36 -1.65 14.13
N PHE A 35 -17.67 -1.50 12.98
CA PHE A 35 -18.21 -0.73 11.86
C PHE A 35 -18.68 -1.61 10.69
N GLY A 36 -18.46 -2.92 10.73
CA GLY A 36 -18.85 -3.83 9.65
C GLY A 36 -18.13 -3.54 8.32
N ILE A 37 -16.91 -3.00 8.35
CA ILE A 37 -16.15 -2.62 7.15
C ILE A 37 -14.89 -3.48 7.01
N PRO A 38 -14.46 -3.81 5.78
CA PRO A 38 -13.20 -4.50 5.57
C PRO A 38 -12.01 -3.70 6.10
N VAL A 39 -11.03 -4.40 6.65
CA VAL A 39 -9.79 -3.79 7.15
C VAL A 39 -8.57 -4.33 6.42
N VAL A 40 -7.60 -3.46 6.22
CA VAL A 40 -6.34 -3.72 5.50
C VAL A 40 -5.16 -3.40 6.41
N THR A 41 -4.13 -4.24 6.37
CA THR A 41 -2.82 -3.92 6.96
C THR A 41 -1.68 -4.36 6.06
N ASP A 42 -0.53 -3.72 6.17
CA ASP A 42 0.69 -4.13 5.47
C ASP A 42 1.42 -5.22 6.27
N ILE A 43 2.11 -6.10 5.55
CA ILE A 43 3.02 -7.11 6.08
C ILE A 43 4.40 -6.93 5.45
N HIS A 44 5.47 -7.29 6.18
CA HIS A 44 6.85 -6.97 5.79
C HIS A 44 7.75 -8.20 5.67
N SER A 45 7.31 -9.34 6.19
CA SER A 45 7.99 -10.63 6.08
C SER A 45 6.98 -11.78 5.91
N ALA A 46 7.43 -12.88 5.33
CA ALA A 46 6.59 -14.05 5.14
C ALA A 46 6.00 -14.59 6.46
N GLY A 47 6.77 -14.53 7.56
CA GLY A 47 6.31 -14.98 8.87
C GLY A 47 5.16 -14.16 9.47
N GLU A 48 4.92 -12.96 8.98
CA GLU A 48 3.84 -12.09 9.47
C GLU A 48 2.49 -12.40 8.84
N ALA A 49 2.47 -13.02 7.64
CA ALA A 49 1.27 -13.18 6.84
C ALA A 49 0.15 -13.92 7.58
N ALA A 50 0.44 -15.10 8.13
CA ALA A 50 -0.56 -15.91 8.84
C ALA A 50 -1.10 -15.19 10.08
N MET A 51 -0.22 -14.58 10.88
CA MET A 51 -0.63 -13.82 12.07
C MET A 51 -1.55 -12.64 11.71
N ALA A 52 -1.16 -11.83 10.73
CA ALA A 52 -1.94 -10.67 10.34
C ALA A 52 -3.30 -11.07 9.74
N ALA A 53 -3.35 -12.15 8.95
CA ALA A 53 -4.56 -12.66 8.31
C ALA A 53 -5.69 -13.04 9.30
N GLU A 54 -5.38 -13.35 10.55
CA GLU A 54 -6.39 -13.59 11.57
C GLU A 54 -7.21 -12.34 11.92
N TYR A 55 -6.66 -11.16 11.71
CA TYR A 55 -7.22 -9.89 12.17
C TYR A 55 -7.81 -9.03 11.05
N VAL A 56 -7.39 -9.24 9.80
CA VAL A 56 -7.75 -8.38 8.67
C VAL A 56 -8.35 -9.15 7.50
N ASP A 57 -8.94 -8.42 6.56
CA ASP A 57 -9.55 -8.97 5.35
C ASP A 57 -8.62 -8.87 4.14
N VAL A 58 -7.71 -7.90 4.15
CA VAL A 58 -6.76 -7.64 3.07
C VAL A 58 -5.35 -7.51 3.63
N LEU A 59 -4.40 -8.23 3.04
CA LEU A 59 -2.97 -8.08 3.28
C LEU A 59 -2.36 -7.19 2.21
N GLN A 60 -1.68 -6.13 2.62
CA GLN A 60 -0.99 -5.23 1.71
C GLN A 60 0.49 -5.55 1.65
N ILE A 61 1.03 -5.66 0.44
CA ILE A 61 2.46 -5.76 0.18
C ILE A 61 2.98 -4.34 -0.09
N PRO A 62 3.91 -3.81 0.73
CA PRO A 62 4.51 -2.50 0.52
C PRO A 62 5.23 -2.39 -0.83
N ALA A 63 5.27 -1.20 -1.40
CA ALA A 63 5.84 -0.97 -2.72
C ALA A 63 7.31 -1.44 -2.84
N PHE A 64 8.13 -1.18 -1.83
CA PHE A 64 9.53 -1.59 -1.81
C PHE A 64 9.74 -3.11 -1.62
N LEU A 65 8.70 -3.87 -1.27
CA LEU A 65 8.71 -5.32 -1.11
C LEU A 65 7.91 -6.06 -2.19
N CYS A 66 7.38 -5.36 -3.18
CA CYS A 66 6.47 -5.92 -4.18
C CYS A 66 7.07 -7.05 -5.05
N ARG A 67 8.39 -7.22 -5.05
CA ARG A 67 9.09 -8.29 -5.75
C ARG A 67 9.48 -9.49 -4.88
N GLN A 68 9.29 -9.43 -3.56
CA GLN A 68 9.72 -10.46 -2.61
C GLN A 68 8.84 -11.71 -2.75
N THR A 69 9.38 -12.76 -3.37
CA THR A 69 8.63 -13.97 -3.71
C THR A 69 8.05 -14.64 -2.48
N ASP A 70 8.86 -14.85 -1.44
CA ASP A 70 8.41 -15.54 -0.23
C ASP A 70 7.29 -14.78 0.49
N LEU A 71 7.32 -13.44 0.48
CA LEU A 71 6.29 -12.60 1.05
C LEU A 71 4.97 -12.71 0.29
N LEU A 72 5.03 -12.65 -1.05
CA LEU A 72 3.86 -12.77 -1.94
C LEU A 72 3.21 -14.15 -1.80
N VAL A 73 4.01 -15.22 -1.82
CA VAL A 73 3.53 -16.60 -1.65
C VAL A 73 2.91 -16.80 -0.26
N ALA A 74 3.56 -16.30 0.80
CA ALA A 74 3.01 -16.40 2.15
C ALA A 74 1.68 -15.65 2.29
N ALA A 75 1.56 -14.46 1.68
CA ALA A 75 0.29 -13.72 1.63
C ALA A 75 -0.79 -14.51 0.87
N ALA A 76 -0.46 -15.10 -0.28
CA ALA A 76 -1.37 -15.92 -1.06
C ALA A 76 -1.94 -17.10 -0.26
N HIS A 77 -1.10 -17.82 0.44
CA HIS A 77 -1.49 -18.99 1.25
C HIS A 77 -2.45 -18.67 2.39
N THR A 78 -2.62 -17.40 2.76
CA THR A 78 -3.63 -17.02 3.77
C THR A 78 -5.06 -17.04 3.23
N GLY A 79 -5.26 -17.07 1.91
CA GLY A 79 -6.56 -16.95 1.25
C GLY A 79 -7.21 -15.57 1.42
N LYS A 80 -6.49 -14.56 1.93
CA LYS A 80 -6.97 -13.18 2.01
C LYS A 80 -6.72 -12.45 0.69
N ILE A 81 -7.47 -11.36 0.47
CA ILE A 81 -7.17 -10.46 -0.64
C ILE A 81 -5.76 -9.91 -0.47
N VAL A 82 -4.97 -9.94 -1.54
CA VAL A 82 -3.59 -9.42 -1.55
C VAL A 82 -3.53 -8.15 -2.37
N ASN A 83 -3.34 -7.02 -1.70
CA ASN A 83 -3.13 -5.73 -2.35
C ASN A 83 -1.62 -5.48 -2.53
N ILE A 84 -1.15 -5.42 -3.77
CA ILE A 84 0.26 -5.22 -4.09
C ILE A 84 0.47 -3.77 -4.53
N LYS A 85 1.19 -3.00 -3.73
CA LYS A 85 1.59 -1.64 -4.12
C LYS A 85 2.72 -1.69 -5.14
N LYS A 86 2.55 -0.99 -6.26
CA LYS A 86 3.57 -0.92 -7.29
C LYS A 86 4.84 -0.26 -6.76
N GLY A 87 5.97 -0.91 -6.94
CA GLY A 87 7.28 -0.32 -6.64
C GLY A 87 7.54 0.93 -7.48
N GLN A 88 8.10 1.97 -6.88
CA GLN A 88 8.43 3.23 -7.56
C GLN A 88 9.42 3.02 -8.72
N PHE A 89 10.11 1.89 -8.72
CA PHE A 89 11.12 1.47 -9.69
C PHE A 89 10.58 0.52 -10.76
N LEU A 90 9.28 0.16 -10.73
CA LEU A 90 8.67 -0.78 -11.67
C LEU A 90 7.82 -0.06 -12.71
N SER A 91 7.84 -0.59 -13.94
CA SER A 91 6.82 -0.26 -14.93
C SER A 91 5.46 -0.89 -14.56
N PRO A 92 4.34 -0.32 -15.03
CA PRO A 92 3.02 -0.88 -14.81
C PRO A 92 2.89 -2.34 -15.26
N GLY A 93 3.35 -2.67 -16.46
CA GLY A 93 3.31 -4.04 -16.99
C GLY A 93 4.16 -5.04 -16.20
N ALA A 94 5.21 -4.59 -15.48
CA ALA A 94 6.01 -5.47 -14.63
C ALA A 94 5.27 -5.95 -13.38
N MET A 95 4.16 -5.32 -13.02
CA MET A 95 3.31 -5.75 -11.91
C MET A 95 2.68 -7.12 -12.13
N ARG A 96 2.57 -7.55 -13.40
CA ARG A 96 2.15 -8.91 -13.76
C ARG A 96 2.96 -9.96 -13.00
N PHE A 97 4.28 -9.84 -12.95
CA PHE A 97 5.13 -10.83 -12.30
C PHE A 97 4.90 -10.95 -10.78
N ALA A 98 4.48 -9.87 -10.15
CA ALA A 98 4.12 -9.91 -8.73
C ALA A 98 2.72 -10.55 -8.53
N ALA A 99 1.77 -10.19 -9.38
CA ALA A 99 0.42 -10.79 -9.36
C ALA A 99 0.47 -12.29 -9.68
N ASP A 100 1.22 -12.70 -10.72
CA ASP A 100 1.36 -14.10 -11.14
C ASP A 100 1.85 -14.98 -9.98
N LYS A 101 2.80 -14.50 -9.17
CA LYS A 101 3.28 -15.26 -7.98
C LYS A 101 2.17 -15.54 -6.97
N VAL A 102 1.23 -14.62 -6.79
CA VAL A 102 0.09 -14.81 -5.88
C VAL A 102 -0.91 -15.79 -6.50
N VAL A 103 -1.20 -15.63 -7.79
CA VAL A 103 -2.13 -16.51 -8.53
C VAL A 103 -1.57 -17.94 -8.63
N GLU A 104 -0.31 -18.10 -9.01
CA GLU A 104 0.35 -19.41 -9.11
C GLU A 104 0.48 -20.11 -7.75
N ALA A 105 0.51 -19.34 -6.66
CA ALA A 105 0.43 -19.87 -5.29
C ALA A 105 -1.01 -20.25 -4.86
N GLY A 106 -2.01 -20.13 -5.76
CA GLY A 106 -3.37 -20.59 -5.53
C GLY A 106 -4.36 -19.54 -5.04
N ASN A 107 -4.04 -18.24 -5.15
CA ASN A 107 -4.94 -17.16 -4.73
C ASN A 107 -5.13 -16.13 -5.84
N ASP A 108 -6.32 -16.05 -6.41
CA ASP A 108 -6.70 -15.12 -7.48
C ASP A 108 -7.25 -13.76 -6.96
N GLN A 109 -7.37 -13.60 -5.65
CA GLN A 109 -7.87 -12.38 -5.02
C GLN A 109 -6.76 -11.32 -4.91
N VAL A 110 -6.41 -10.72 -6.04
CA VAL A 110 -5.34 -9.71 -6.13
C VAL A 110 -5.91 -8.34 -6.44
N MET A 111 -5.34 -7.30 -5.82
CA MET A 111 -5.51 -5.90 -6.21
C MET A 111 -4.14 -5.28 -6.46
N LEU A 112 -4.05 -4.34 -7.38
CA LEU A 112 -2.84 -3.58 -7.67
C LEU A 112 -3.02 -2.13 -7.24
N THR A 113 -2.00 -1.53 -6.64
CA THR A 113 -2.07 -0.12 -6.24
C THR A 113 -0.94 0.68 -6.89
N GLU A 114 -1.33 1.65 -7.74
CA GLU A 114 -0.41 2.69 -8.23
C GLU A 114 -0.12 3.68 -7.10
N ARG A 115 1.16 4.04 -6.93
CA ARG A 115 1.59 4.99 -5.89
C ARG A 115 2.73 5.92 -6.33
N GLY A 116 2.88 6.10 -7.63
CA GLY A 116 3.91 6.93 -8.23
C GLY A 116 5.18 6.16 -8.58
N THR A 117 5.88 6.72 -9.52
CA THR A 117 7.18 6.26 -10.03
C THR A 117 8.23 7.31 -9.68
N THR A 118 9.44 6.88 -9.33
CA THR A 118 10.57 7.77 -9.05
C THR A 118 10.82 8.72 -10.21
N PHE A 119 10.86 10.01 -9.93
CA PHE A 119 11.21 11.07 -10.85
C PHE A 119 12.38 11.88 -10.28
N GLY A 120 13.58 11.61 -10.77
CA GLY A 120 14.80 12.07 -10.11
C GLY A 120 15.00 11.37 -8.74
N TYR A 121 15.58 12.06 -7.77
CA TYR A 121 15.96 11.50 -6.47
C TYR A 121 14.97 11.79 -5.34
N GLN A 122 14.16 12.83 -5.47
CA GLN A 122 13.36 13.37 -4.35
C GLN A 122 11.91 13.66 -4.75
N ASP A 123 11.45 13.11 -5.86
CA ASP A 123 10.09 13.32 -6.32
C ASP A 123 9.47 12.05 -6.90
N LEU A 124 8.17 12.04 -7.00
CA LEU A 124 7.37 10.96 -7.59
C LEU A 124 6.37 11.53 -8.58
N ILE A 125 6.06 10.76 -9.61
CA ILE A 125 5.05 11.11 -10.61
C ILE A 125 4.12 9.91 -10.85
N VAL A 126 2.82 10.20 -11.03
CA VAL A 126 1.86 9.18 -11.51
C VAL A 126 1.84 9.21 -13.03
N ASP A 127 2.24 8.11 -13.66
CA ASP A 127 1.98 7.90 -15.07
C ASP A 127 0.58 7.29 -15.24
N TYR A 128 -0.40 8.14 -15.52
CA TYR A 128 -1.78 7.69 -15.65
C TYR A 128 -2.02 6.70 -16.80
N ARG A 129 -1.11 6.59 -17.78
CA ARG A 129 -1.17 5.57 -18.83
C ARG A 129 -0.98 4.16 -18.27
N GLY A 130 -0.29 4.07 -17.15
CA GLY A 130 -0.05 2.79 -16.47
C GLY A 130 -1.29 2.18 -15.80
N ILE A 131 -2.31 2.98 -15.51
CA ILE A 131 -3.54 2.50 -14.88
C ILE A 131 -4.30 1.55 -15.82
N PRO A 132 -4.71 1.97 -17.03
CA PRO A 132 -5.35 1.04 -17.97
C PRO A 132 -4.43 -0.13 -18.38
N GLU A 133 -3.11 0.07 -18.43
CA GLU A 133 -2.16 -1.02 -18.68
C GLU A 133 -2.25 -2.09 -17.56
N MET A 134 -2.22 -1.70 -16.29
CA MET A 134 -2.39 -2.65 -15.18
C MET A 134 -3.78 -3.30 -15.16
N GLN A 135 -4.84 -2.58 -15.54
CA GLN A 135 -6.19 -3.14 -15.63
C GLN A 135 -6.30 -4.26 -16.67
N THR A 136 -5.48 -4.25 -17.73
CA THR A 136 -5.43 -5.36 -18.70
C THR A 136 -4.95 -6.68 -18.09
N LEU A 137 -4.34 -6.65 -16.91
CA LEU A 137 -3.94 -7.84 -16.17
C LEU A 137 -5.14 -8.57 -15.51
N GLY A 138 -6.33 -7.96 -15.52
CA GLY A 138 -7.56 -8.55 -15.00
C GLY A 138 -7.78 -8.32 -13.49
N PHE A 139 -7.01 -7.45 -12.85
CA PHE A 139 -7.14 -7.13 -11.43
C PHE A 139 -7.60 -5.68 -11.21
N PRO A 140 -8.37 -5.40 -10.14
CA PRO A 140 -8.69 -4.02 -9.76
C PRO A 140 -7.43 -3.19 -9.52
N VAL A 141 -7.43 -1.95 -10.02
CA VAL A 141 -6.34 -1.00 -9.87
C VAL A 141 -6.75 0.17 -8.98
N ILE A 142 -6.07 0.32 -7.87
CA ILE A 142 -6.26 1.38 -6.88
C ILE A 142 -5.23 2.47 -7.12
N LEU A 143 -5.60 3.74 -7.00
CA LEU A 143 -4.66 4.86 -6.99
C LEU A 143 -4.47 5.38 -5.56
N ASP A 144 -3.23 5.34 -5.09
CA ASP A 144 -2.82 5.96 -3.83
C ASP A 144 -2.48 7.43 -4.07
N VAL A 145 -3.42 8.29 -3.74
CA VAL A 145 -3.33 9.74 -3.98
C VAL A 145 -2.53 10.49 -2.92
N THR A 146 -2.17 9.83 -1.84
CA THR A 146 -1.35 10.40 -0.77
C THR A 146 0.13 10.09 -1.01
N HIS A 147 0.46 8.79 -1.08
CA HIS A 147 1.86 8.37 -1.19
C HIS A 147 2.47 8.63 -2.57
N SER A 148 1.65 8.81 -3.61
CA SER A 148 2.14 9.26 -4.93
C SER A 148 2.65 10.71 -4.94
N LEU A 149 2.32 11.48 -3.91
CA LEU A 149 2.74 12.87 -3.72
C LEU A 149 3.84 13.02 -2.66
N GLN A 150 4.40 11.92 -2.16
CA GLN A 150 5.53 11.96 -1.25
C GLN A 150 6.78 12.52 -1.92
N GLN A 151 7.57 13.23 -1.14
CA GLN A 151 8.91 13.68 -1.50
C GLN A 151 9.92 12.98 -0.58
N PRO A 152 10.45 11.82 -0.99
CA PRO A 152 11.36 11.03 -0.16
C PRO A 152 12.71 11.73 0.04
N ASN A 153 13.48 11.23 1.02
CA ASN A 153 14.88 11.64 1.24
C ASN A 153 15.08 13.14 1.53
N GLN A 154 14.17 13.77 2.26
CA GLN A 154 14.33 15.16 2.65
C GLN A 154 15.42 15.32 3.75
N THR A 155 16.07 16.49 3.78
CA THR A 155 17.18 16.79 4.70
C THR A 155 16.79 16.72 6.17
N ALA A 156 15.51 16.88 6.50
CA ALA A 156 15.00 16.77 7.87
C ALA A 156 14.91 15.31 8.39
N GLY A 157 15.25 14.31 7.56
CA GLY A 157 15.16 12.89 7.92
C GLY A 157 13.72 12.38 8.03
N VAL A 158 12.79 13.08 7.42
CA VAL A 158 11.38 12.68 7.25
C VAL A 158 10.98 12.85 5.79
N THR A 159 9.97 12.11 5.36
CA THR A 159 9.42 12.25 4.02
C THR A 159 8.55 13.50 3.96
N GLY A 160 8.79 14.35 2.96
CA GLY A 160 7.93 15.48 2.63
C GLY A 160 6.77 15.05 1.73
N GLY A 161 5.94 16.02 1.33
CA GLY A 161 4.84 15.76 0.40
C GLY A 161 4.13 17.02 -0.07
N MET A 162 3.23 16.84 -1.02
CA MET A 162 2.43 17.91 -1.65
C MET A 162 0.93 17.67 -1.41
N PRO A 163 0.42 17.73 -0.15
CA PRO A 163 -0.97 17.39 0.17
C PRO A 163 -1.99 18.26 -0.56
N GLN A 164 -1.63 19.49 -0.94
CA GLN A 164 -2.48 20.39 -1.73
C GLN A 164 -2.83 19.86 -3.13
N LEU A 165 -2.10 18.84 -3.62
CA LEU A 165 -2.35 18.21 -4.93
C LEU A 165 -3.18 16.93 -4.84
N ILE A 166 -3.56 16.45 -3.65
CA ILE A 166 -4.32 15.21 -3.46
C ILE A 166 -5.61 15.23 -4.28
N GLU A 167 -6.37 16.32 -4.22
CA GLU A 167 -7.61 16.46 -4.98
C GLU A 167 -7.37 16.41 -6.50
N THR A 168 -6.31 17.05 -6.97
CA THR A 168 -5.95 17.06 -8.39
C THR A 168 -5.62 15.65 -8.88
N VAL A 169 -4.79 14.93 -8.15
CA VAL A 169 -4.38 13.55 -8.47
C VAL A 169 -5.59 12.59 -8.39
N ALA A 170 -6.45 12.76 -7.39
CA ALA A 170 -7.67 11.97 -7.26
C ALA A 170 -8.63 12.18 -8.45
N LYS A 171 -8.89 13.43 -8.84
CA LYS A 171 -9.73 13.75 -10.01
C LYS A 171 -9.17 13.15 -11.29
N ALA A 172 -7.86 13.23 -11.51
CA ALA A 172 -7.21 12.63 -12.66
C ALA A 172 -7.35 11.11 -12.66
N GLY A 173 -7.18 10.46 -11.50
CA GLY A 173 -7.39 9.01 -11.34
C GLY A 173 -8.81 8.58 -11.68
N ILE A 174 -9.81 9.28 -11.18
CA ILE A 174 -11.22 9.01 -11.50
C ILE A 174 -11.48 9.19 -13.00
N ALA A 175 -10.93 10.25 -13.61
CA ALA A 175 -11.09 10.50 -15.04
C ALA A 175 -10.47 9.39 -15.92
N VAL A 176 -9.39 8.76 -15.48
CA VAL A 176 -8.76 7.63 -16.17
C VAL A 176 -9.50 6.31 -15.91
N GLY A 177 -10.33 6.25 -14.86
CA GLY A 177 -11.14 5.07 -14.54
C GLY A 177 -10.47 4.09 -13.59
N VAL A 178 -9.79 4.57 -12.53
CA VAL A 178 -9.33 3.70 -11.44
C VAL A 178 -10.50 3.02 -10.74
N ASP A 179 -10.29 1.81 -10.28
CA ASP A 179 -11.32 1.03 -9.57
C ASP A 179 -11.53 1.50 -8.12
N GLY A 180 -10.56 2.25 -7.57
CA GLY A 180 -10.66 2.83 -6.24
C GLY A 180 -9.55 3.81 -5.91
N LEU A 181 -9.75 4.55 -4.83
CA LEU A 181 -8.76 5.48 -4.29
C LEU A 181 -8.27 5.00 -2.92
N PHE A 182 -7.00 5.16 -2.68
CA PHE A 182 -6.38 5.02 -1.37
C PHE A 182 -5.93 6.41 -0.89
N MET A 183 -6.36 6.80 0.31
CA MET A 183 -6.01 8.09 0.92
C MET A 183 -5.63 7.89 2.38
N GLU A 184 -4.58 8.54 2.83
CA GLU A 184 -4.23 8.65 4.24
C GLU A 184 -4.94 9.87 4.84
N THR A 185 -5.53 9.69 6.01
CA THR A 185 -6.27 10.74 6.71
C THR A 185 -5.84 10.81 8.18
N HIS A 186 -5.86 12.00 8.74
CA HIS A 186 -5.62 12.26 10.15
C HIS A 186 -6.50 13.41 10.61
N GLU A 187 -6.99 13.39 11.84
CA GLU A 187 -7.83 14.46 12.39
C GLU A 187 -7.10 15.81 12.45
N ASP A 188 -5.79 15.78 12.68
CA ASP A 188 -4.89 16.93 12.58
C ASP A 188 -3.60 16.50 11.88
N PRO A 189 -3.49 16.72 10.55
CA PRO A 189 -2.31 16.31 9.80
C PRO A 189 -0.99 16.95 10.28
N SER A 190 -1.04 18.11 10.92
CA SER A 190 0.16 18.83 11.38
C SER A 190 0.91 18.10 12.50
N VAL A 191 0.24 17.19 13.21
CA VAL A 191 0.80 16.39 14.30
C VAL A 191 0.87 14.90 13.99
N ALA A 192 0.53 14.52 12.75
CA ALA A 192 0.59 13.14 12.30
C ALA A 192 2.01 12.58 12.41
N LYS A 193 2.12 11.33 12.91
CA LYS A 193 3.41 10.62 13.06
C LYS A 193 3.77 9.81 11.81
N SER A 194 3.28 10.21 10.67
CA SER A 194 3.62 9.64 9.38
C SER A 194 4.77 10.43 8.77
N ASP A 195 5.72 9.76 8.13
CA ASP A 195 6.79 10.37 7.35
C ASP A 195 6.65 9.99 5.86
#